data_1bf34137926ce0750cecfd04c2dff77b
#
_entry.id   1bf34137926ce0750cecfd04c2dff77b
#
_cell.length_a   1.000
_cell.length_b   1.000
_cell.length_c   1.000
_cell.angle_alpha   90.00
_cell.angle_beta   90.00
_cell.angle_gamma   90.00
#
_symmetry.space_group_name_H-M   'P 1'
#
loop_
_entity.id
_entity.type
_entity.pdbx_description
1 polymer ?
#
loop_
_entity_poly.entity_id
_entity_poly.type
_entity_poly.pdbx_seq_one_letter_code
_entity_poly.pdbx_strand_id
1 'polypeptide(L)'
;MQETVFLGQNSGEVTYMGDKRTDYISWDEYFMGVAKLSGMRSKDPNTQVGCCIVSQDNKILSMGYNGLPTGCSDDVFPWAREGEDPLETKYVYTVHSELNAILNYRGGSLEGAKLYVSLFPCNECAKAIIQSGIKEV
;
A
#
# COMPACT_ATOMS: atom_id res chain seq x y z
N MET A 1 28.02 8.11 -6.03
CA MET A 1 29.04 7.24 -6.68
C MET A 1 28.41 5.86 -6.82
N GLN A 2 28.27 5.39 -8.04
CA GLN A 2 27.80 4.01 -8.29
C GLN A 2 28.96 3.07 -8.03
N GLU A 3 28.80 2.17 -7.07
CA GLU A 3 29.70 1.05 -6.90
C GLU A 3 29.40 0.03 -7.97
N THR A 4 30.35 -0.16 -8.87
CA THR A 4 30.26 -1.22 -9.86
C THR A 4 30.78 -2.50 -9.22
N VAL A 5 29.87 -3.44 -8.96
CA VAL A 5 30.27 -4.78 -8.55
C VAL A 5 30.68 -5.54 -9.80
N PHE A 6 31.97 -5.71 -10.00
CA PHE A 6 32.49 -6.62 -11.00
C PHE A 6 32.50 -8.05 -10.44
N LEU A 7 31.61 -8.88 -10.91
CA LEU A 7 31.74 -10.32 -10.73
C LEU A 7 32.82 -10.81 -11.69
N GLY A 8 34.07 -10.55 -11.35
CA GLY A 8 35.20 -11.10 -12.08
C GLY A 8 35.37 -12.58 -11.78
N GLN A 9 35.25 -13.41 -12.79
CA GLN A 9 35.74 -14.76 -12.70
C GLN A 9 37.28 -14.70 -12.65
N ASN A 10 37.86 -15.14 -11.55
CA ASN A 10 39.27 -15.34 -11.24
C ASN A 10 39.91 -14.27 -10.38
N SER A 11 39.95 -14.58 -9.16
CA SER A 11 40.87 -14.33 -8.04
C SER A 11 40.07 -13.95 -6.81
N GLY A 12 40.24 -14.64 -5.71
CA GLY A 12 39.50 -14.49 -4.48
C GLY A 12 39.79 -13.20 -3.68
N GLU A 13 40.06 -12.09 -4.32
CA GLU A 13 40.24 -10.81 -3.66
C GLU A 13 39.03 -9.92 -3.95
N VAL A 14 38.17 -9.76 -2.93
CA VAL A 14 37.13 -8.72 -2.92
C VAL A 14 37.78 -7.45 -2.40
N THR A 15 37.98 -6.46 -3.26
CA THR A 15 38.47 -5.15 -2.84
C THR A 15 37.27 -4.31 -2.36
N TYR A 16 37.22 -4.04 -1.06
CA TYR A 16 36.24 -3.11 -0.50
C TYR A 16 36.70 -1.69 -0.75
N MET A 17 35.90 -0.90 -1.47
CA MET A 17 36.10 0.53 -1.70
C MET A 17 35.43 1.40 -0.64
N GLY A 18 35.13 0.84 0.51
CA GLY A 18 34.47 1.45 1.64
C GLY A 18 33.29 0.63 2.13
N ASP A 19 32.84 0.91 3.34
CA ASP A 19 31.73 0.20 3.94
C ASP A 19 30.39 0.83 3.53
N LYS A 20 29.35 0.00 3.40
CA LYS A 20 27.99 0.50 3.21
C LYS A 20 27.51 1.27 4.44
N ARG A 21 26.61 2.23 4.26
CA ARG A 21 25.90 2.83 5.41
C ARG A 21 25.04 1.78 6.10
N THR A 22 24.83 1.92 7.41
CA THR A 22 24.08 0.96 8.22
C THR A 22 22.77 1.54 8.79
N ASP A 23 22.53 2.82 8.57
CA ASP A 23 21.37 3.56 9.08
C ASP A 23 20.22 3.63 8.08
N TYR A 24 20.22 2.78 7.07
CA TYR A 24 19.11 2.69 6.13
C TYR A 24 17.91 1.97 6.76
N ILE A 25 16.70 2.36 6.32
CA ILE A 25 15.46 1.78 6.83
C ILE A 25 15.26 0.34 6.33
N SER A 26 14.52 -0.45 7.11
CA SER A 26 14.13 -1.80 6.72
C SER A 26 13.07 -1.79 5.59
N TRP A 27 12.87 -2.93 4.96
CA TRP A 27 11.80 -3.09 3.97
C TRP A 27 10.42 -2.80 4.58
N ASP A 28 10.16 -3.26 5.79
CA ASP A 28 8.88 -3.01 6.48
C ASP A 28 8.66 -1.53 6.75
N GLU A 29 9.68 -0.83 7.24
CA GLU A 29 9.61 0.62 7.43
C GLU A 29 9.39 1.36 6.12
N TYR A 30 10.06 0.94 5.06
CA TYR A 30 9.91 1.52 3.73
C TYR A 30 8.47 1.36 3.22
N PHE A 31 7.93 0.14 3.22
CA PHE A 31 6.59 -0.12 2.70
C PHE A 31 5.49 0.46 3.59
N MET A 32 5.67 0.48 4.90
CA MET A 32 4.77 1.21 5.80
C MET A 32 4.82 2.72 5.55
N GLY A 33 6.00 3.25 5.27
CA GLY A 33 6.16 4.65 4.87
C GLY A 33 5.39 4.97 3.59
N VAL A 34 5.47 4.11 2.58
CA VAL A 34 4.72 4.24 1.33
C VAL A 34 3.22 4.16 1.58
N ALA A 35 2.76 3.22 2.41
CA ALA A 35 1.35 3.10 2.79
C ALA A 35 0.86 4.39 3.46
N LYS A 36 1.59 4.91 4.43
CA LYS A 36 1.25 6.17 5.11
C LYS A 36 1.22 7.35 4.16
N LEU A 37 2.21 7.44 3.27
CA LEU A 37 2.25 8.50 2.25
C LEU A 37 1.02 8.43 1.35
N SER A 38 0.62 7.24 0.93
CA SER A 38 -0.61 7.04 0.14
C SER A 38 -1.84 7.55 0.87
N GLY A 39 -1.95 7.25 2.18
CA GLY A 39 -3.04 7.72 3.03
C GLY A 39 -3.17 9.23 3.09
N MET A 40 -2.07 9.96 2.92
CA MET A 40 -2.10 11.44 2.89
C MET A 40 -2.87 12.00 1.69
N ARG A 41 -3.17 11.19 0.69
CA ARG A 41 -4.05 11.55 -0.43
C ARG A 41 -5.53 11.47 -0.07
N SER A 42 -5.92 10.80 1.01
CA SER A 42 -7.32 10.67 1.41
C SER A 42 -7.92 12.03 1.78
N LYS A 43 -9.12 12.30 1.28
CA LYS A 43 -9.88 13.51 1.58
C LYS A 43 -10.86 13.32 2.73
N ASP A 44 -10.91 12.13 3.32
CA ASP A 44 -11.75 11.85 4.49
C ASP A 44 -11.29 12.72 5.66
N PRO A 45 -12.17 13.58 6.21
CA PRO A 45 -11.78 14.48 7.30
C PRO A 45 -11.52 13.77 8.62
N ASN A 46 -11.99 12.55 8.77
CA ASN A 46 -11.92 11.82 10.05
C ASN A 46 -10.79 10.80 10.08
N THR A 47 -10.64 9.98 9.03
CA THR A 47 -9.69 8.87 9.02
C THR A 47 -9.05 8.75 7.64
N GLN A 48 -7.73 8.88 7.58
CA GLN A 48 -6.96 8.71 6.36
C GLN A 48 -6.16 7.41 6.47
N VAL A 49 -6.45 6.48 5.58
CA VAL A 49 -5.81 5.16 5.56
C VAL A 49 -5.10 4.95 4.23
N GLY A 50 -3.90 4.45 4.30
CA GLY A 50 -3.11 4.10 3.12
C GLY A 50 -2.69 2.64 3.14
N CYS A 51 -2.55 2.08 1.94
CA CYS A 51 -2.22 0.68 1.72
C CYS A 51 -1.17 0.55 0.62
N CYS A 52 -0.25 -0.41 0.79
CA CYS A 52 0.76 -0.77 -0.18
C CYS A 52 0.82 -2.29 -0.32
N ILE A 53 0.69 -2.79 -1.54
CA ILE A 53 0.79 -4.22 -1.85
C ILE A 53 2.16 -4.48 -2.48
N VAL A 54 2.86 -5.48 -1.98
CA VAL A 54 4.25 -5.79 -2.33
C VAL A 54 4.39 -7.26 -2.66
N SER A 55 5.15 -7.58 -3.70
CA SER A 55 5.48 -8.96 -4.04
C SER A 55 6.45 -9.59 -3.04
N GLN A 56 6.60 -10.92 -3.09
CA GLN A 56 7.54 -11.64 -2.23
C GLN A 56 9.00 -11.20 -2.41
N ASP A 57 9.35 -10.71 -3.59
CA ASP A 57 10.69 -10.18 -3.90
C ASP A 57 10.80 -8.65 -3.71
N ASN A 58 9.93 -8.07 -2.88
CA ASN A 58 9.96 -6.67 -2.48
C ASN A 58 9.76 -5.65 -3.62
N LYS A 59 8.89 -5.98 -4.57
CA LYS A 59 8.45 -5.03 -5.60
C LYS A 59 7.08 -4.47 -5.24
N ILE A 60 6.93 -3.16 -5.28
CA ILE A 60 5.62 -2.52 -5.06
C ILE A 60 4.73 -2.82 -6.27
N LEU A 61 3.59 -3.45 -6.01
CA LEU A 61 2.63 -3.84 -7.02
C LEU A 61 1.50 -2.82 -7.16
N SER A 62 0.99 -2.33 -6.05
CA SER A 62 -0.13 -1.40 -6.02
C SER A 62 -0.15 -0.61 -4.73
N MET A 63 -0.84 0.53 -4.77
CA MET A 63 -1.08 1.39 -3.62
C MET A 63 -2.54 1.83 -3.63
N GLY A 64 -3.08 2.15 -2.46
CA GLY A 64 -4.43 2.65 -2.32
C GLY A 64 -4.57 3.55 -1.11
N TYR A 65 -5.59 4.36 -1.13
CA TYR A 65 -6.05 5.14 0.02
C TYR A 65 -7.58 5.15 0.01
N ASN A 66 -8.20 5.41 1.15
CA ASN A 66 -9.65 5.44 1.22
C ASN A 66 -10.21 6.67 0.53
N GLY A 67 -11.24 6.47 -0.28
CA GLY A 67 -11.83 7.53 -1.08
C GLY A 67 -13.12 7.09 -1.77
N LEU A 68 -13.71 8.00 -2.51
CA LEU A 68 -14.93 7.75 -3.26
C LEU A 68 -14.64 6.95 -4.53
N PRO A 69 -15.64 6.22 -5.06
CA PRO A 69 -15.50 5.54 -6.34
C PRO A 69 -15.19 6.51 -7.48
N THR A 70 -14.54 6.00 -8.50
CA THR A 70 -14.24 6.78 -9.71
C THR A 70 -15.53 7.35 -10.29
N GLY A 71 -15.52 8.65 -10.58
CA GLY A 71 -16.68 9.37 -11.11
C GLY A 71 -17.58 10.02 -10.06
N CYS A 72 -17.39 9.69 -8.78
CA CYS A 72 -18.08 10.38 -7.68
C CYS A 72 -17.29 11.62 -7.26
N SER A 73 -17.93 12.78 -7.29
CA SER A 73 -17.28 14.03 -6.92
C SER A 73 -17.04 14.10 -5.42
N ASP A 74 -15.79 14.38 -5.03
CA ASP A 74 -15.40 14.59 -3.62
C ASP A 74 -16.10 15.82 -3.00
N ASP A 75 -16.57 16.73 -3.81
CA ASP A 75 -17.24 17.96 -3.38
C ASP A 75 -18.77 17.81 -3.27
N VAL A 76 -19.33 16.73 -3.76
CA VAL A 76 -20.79 16.51 -3.81
C VAL A 76 -21.23 15.39 -2.87
N PHE A 77 -20.50 14.28 -2.83
CA PHE A 77 -20.83 13.12 -1.99
C PHE A 77 -20.45 13.37 -0.54
N PRO A 78 -21.23 12.79 0.44
CA PRO A 78 -21.02 13.09 1.85
C PRO A 78 -19.74 12.45 2.41
N TRP A 79 -19.14 13.16 3.36
CA TRP A 79 -18.03 12.66 4.19
C TRP A 79 -18.42 12.50 5.66
N ALA A 80 -19.70 12.78 6.00
CA ALA A 80 -20.20 12.71 7.36
C ALA A 80 -20.24 11.25 7.88
N ARG A 81 -20.03 11.11 9.17
CA ARG A 81 -20.19 9.83 9.88
C ARG A 81 -21.61 9.55 10.29
N GLU A 82 -22.41 10.60 10.49
CA GLU A 82 -23.76 10.54 11.00
C GLU A 82 -24.71 11.31 10.08
N GLY A 83 -25.97 10.84 10.02
CA GLY A 83 -27.04 11.45 9.26
C GLY A 83 -28.35 10.71 9.54
N GLU A 84 -29.49 11.34 9.22
CA GLU A 84 -30.80 10.70 9.37
C GLU A 84 -31.01 9.55 8.41
N ASP A 85 -30.48 9.70 7.20
CA ASP A 85 -30.46 8.67 6.16
C ASP A 85 -29.02 8.12 6.01
N PRO A 86 -28.84 6.77 5.94
CA PRO A 86 -27.54 6.20 5.63
C PRO A 86 -26.86 6.77 4.37
N LEU A 87 -27.65 7.21 3.40
CA LEU A 87 -27.16 7.84 2.17
C LEU A 87 -26.54 9.24 2.40
N GLU A 88 -26.73 9.81 3.56
CA GLU A 88 -26.10 11.08 3.97
C GLU A 88 -24.73 10.86 4.61
N THR A 89 -24.33 9.60 4.78
CA THR A 89 -23.05 9.23 5.38
C THR A 89 -22.06 8.72 4.35
N LYS A 90 -20.77 8.82 4.66
CA LYS A 90 -19.69 8.31 3.79
C LYS A 90 -19.70 6.80 3.63
N TYR A 91 -20.27 6.06 4.56
CA TYR A 91 -20.11 4.61 4.69
C TYR A 91 -20.67 3.81 3.52
N VAL A 92 -21.67 4.31 2.81
CA VAL A 92 -22.25 3.66 1.64
C VAL A 92 -21.47 3.95 0.36
N TYR A 93 -20.55 4.90 0.38
CA TYR A 93 -19.81 5.34 -0.81
C TYR A 93 -18.32 5.05 -0.74
N THR A 94 -17.71 5.21 0.43
CA THR A 94 -16.25 5.15 0.57
C THR A 94 -15.71 3.75 0.28
N VAL A 95 -14.75 3.68 -0.62
CA VAL A 95 -13.95 2.48 -0.88
C VAL A 95 -12.73 2.53 0.01
N HIS A 96 -12.48 1.48 0.78
CA HIS A 96 -11.35 1.40 1.68
C HIS A 96 -10.02 1.27 0.93
N SER A 97 -8.93 1.65 1.58
CA SER A 97 -7.60 1.68 0.97
C SER A 97 -7.15 0.34 0.42
N GLU A 98 -7.44 -0.74 1.14
CA GLU A 98 -7.06 -2.10 0.76
C GLU A 98 -7.80 -2.55 -0.50
N LEU A 99 -9.10 -2.32 -0.54
CA LEU A 99 -9.91 -2.65 -1.71
C LEU A 99 -9.48 -1.81 -2.91
N ASN A 100 -9.19 -0.52 -2.72
CA ASN A 100 -8.66 0.33 -3.78
C ASN A 100 -7.33 -0.21 -4.32
N ALA A 101 -6.41 -0.62 -3.44
CA ALA A 101 -5.13 -1.18 -3.86
C ALA A 101 -5.32 -2.48 -4.67
N ILE A 102 -6.22 -3.37 -4.23
CA ILE A 102 -6.53 -4.63 -4.92
C ILE A 102 -7.14 -4.36 -6.31
N LEU A 103 -8.17 -3.51 -6.37
CA LEU A 103 -8.90 -3.23 -7.60
C LEU A 103 -8.11 -2.38 -8.60
N ASN A 104 -7.19 -1.56 -8.13
CA ASN A 104 -6.33 -0.73 -8.98
C ASN A 104 -5.14 -1.49 -9.55
N TYR A 105 -4.85 -2.68 -9.05
CA TYR A 105 -3.77 -3.50 -9.59
C TYR A 105 -4.14 -4.05 -10.96
N ARG A 106 -3.35 -3.69 -11.96
CA ARG A 106 -3.56 -4.03 -13.37
C ARG A 106 -2.56 -5.07 -13.89
N GLY A 107 -1.72 -5.60 -13.00
CA GLY A 107 -0.77 -6.66 -13.34
C GLY A 107 -1.42 -8.03 -13.39
N GLY A 108 -0.67 -9.05 -13.09
CA GLY A 108 -1.18 -10.42 -13.03
C GLY A 108 -1.85 -10.75 -11.69
N SER A 109 -1.39 -11.81 -11.06
CA SER A 109 -1.91 -12.29 -9.77
C SER A 109 -1.30 -11.54 -8.59
N LEU A 110 -2.09 -11.37 -7.53
CA LEU A 110 -1.61 -10.93 -6.20
C LEU A 110 -1.26 -12.12 -5.30
N GLU A 111 -1.28 -13.33 -5.83
CA GLU A 111 -0.98 -14.56 -5.08
C GLU A 111 0.38 -14.47 -4.39
N GLY A 112 0.39 -14.75 -3.08
CA GLY A 112 1.60 -14.72 -2.28
C GLY A 112 2.11 -13.33 -1.89
N ALA A 113 1.44 -12.26 -2.30
CA ALA A 113 1.84 -10.89 -1.98
C ALA A 113 1.72 -10.57 -0.49
N LYS A 114 2.36 -9.47 -0.09
CA LYS A 114 2.25 -8.86 1.24
C LYS A 114 1.49 -7.55 1.13
N LEU A 115 0.72 -7.22 2.16
CA LEU A 115 -0.03 -5.97 2.22
C LEU A 115 0.36 -5.19 3.48
N TYR A 116 0.73 -3.94 3.28
CA TYR A 116 1.02 -2.99 4.35
C TYR A 116 -0.11 -1.97 4.42
N VAL A 117 -0.65 -1.76 5.60
CA VAL A 117 -1.78 -0.83 5.79
C VAL A 117 -1.62 -0.06 7.09
N SER A 118 -2.02 1.20 7.09
CA SER A 118 -1.86 2.08 8.26
C SER A 118 -2.93 1.90 9.33
N LEU A 119 -3.99 1.16 9.04
CA LEU A 119 -5.05 0.77 9.99
C LEU A 119 -5.47 -0.66 9.69
N PHE A 120 -5.63 -1.48 10.72
CA PHE A 120 -5.97 -2.90 10.56
C PHE A 120 -7.25 -3.06 9.72
N PRO A 121 -7.26 -4.00 8.74
CA PRO A 121 -8.39 -4.16 7.82
C PRO A 121 -9.69 -4.52 8.53
N CYS A 122 -10.80 -3.97 8.03
CA CYS A 122 -12.13 -4.42 8.45
C CYS A 122 -12.43 -5.83 7.88
N ASN A 123 -13.51 -6.45 8.37
CA ASN A 123 -13.87 -7.80 7.95
C ASN A 123 -14.14 -7.91 6.43
N GLU A 124 -14.73 -6.90 5.81
CA GLU A 124 -14.98 -6.89 4.36
C GLU A 124 -13.67 -6.83 3.56
N CYS A 125 -12.75 -5.95 3.96
CA CYS A 125 -11.43 -5.88 3.33
C CYS A 125 -10.61 -7.14 3.59
N ALA A 126 -10.70 -7.72 4.78
CA ALA A 126 -10.00 -8.98 5.10
C ALA A 126 -10.43 -10.11 4.16
N LYS A 127 -11.72 -10.23 3.86
CA LYS A 127 -12.22 -11.22 2.88
C LYS A 127 -11.62 -10.99 1.49
N ALA A 128 -11.59 -9.76 1.04
CA ALA A 128 -11.02 -9.41 -0.27
C ALA A 128 -9.51 -9.68 -0.32
N ILE A 129 -8.79 -9.37 0.75
CA ILE A 129 -7.34 -9.65 0.88
C ILE A 129 -7.07 -11.15 0.77
N ILE A 130 -7.80 -11.95 1.53
CA ILE A 130 -7.65 -13.42 1.52
C ILE A 130 -7.98 -13.97 0.13
N GLN A 131 -9.10 -13.55 -0.43
CA GLN A 131 -9.57 -14.07 -1.72
C GLN A 131 -8.68 -13.67 -2.89
N SER A 132 -7.94 -12.57 -2.79
CA SER A 132 -6.96 -12.16 -3.79
C SER A 132 -5.65 -12.95 -3.75
N GLY A 133 -5.45 -13.78 -2.72
CA GLY A 133 -4.26 -14.60 -2.54
C GLY A 133 -3.12 -13.91 -1.78
N ILE A 134 -3.34 -12.72 -1.25
CA ILE A 134 -2.37 -12.03 -0.39
C ILE A 134 -2.14 -12.87 0.87
N LYS A 135 -0.88 -13.07 1.21
CA LYS A 135 -0.46 -14.05 2.22
C LYS A 135 -0.15 -13.45 3.58
N GLU A 136 0.27 -12.20 3.61
CA GLU A 136 0.70 -11.50 4.82
C GLU A 136 0.09 -10.10 4.88
N VAL A 137 -0.28 -9.66 6.09
CA VAL A 137 -0.75 -8.30 6.37
C VAL A 137 -0.02 -7.74 7.58
#